data_b9f04b9ff0c528d8e7807994c850c938
#
_entry.id   b9f04b9ff0c528d8e7807994c850c938
#
_cell.length_a   1.000
_cell.length_b   1.000
_cell.length_c   1.000
_cell.angle_alpha   90.00
_cell.angle_beta   90.00
_cell.angle_gamma   90.00
#
_symmetry.space_group_name_H-M   'P 1'
#
loop_
_entity.id
_entity.type
_entity.pdbx_description
1 polymer ?
#
loop_
_entity_poly.entity_id
_entity_poly.type
_entity_poly.pdbx_seq_one_letter_code
_entity_poly.pdbx_strand_id
1 'polypeptide(L)'
;MKPLFILLTVFFNHAAIAQELIVLGTLQDGGSPHMNCERTCCAHPKENEFVASLAVADSSLSIIIDATPDFVIQTNYLRKQFGHNNLAIFLTHAHVGHYSGLIHLGREAANTQKVPVYAMRRMINFLLNNGPWNQLIELDNIEPRSIQESLPI
;
A
#
# COMPACT_ATOMS: atom_id res chain seq x y z
N MET A 1 -58.31 27.60 -19.41
CA MET A 1 -57.17 26.67 -19.62
C MET A 1 -56.16 26.90 -18.48
N LYS A 2 -55.94 25.95 -17.56
CA LYS A 2 -54.98 26.07 -16.48
C LYS A 2 -53.63 25.48 -16.95
N PRO A 3 -52.50 26.17 -16.79
CA PRO A 3 -51.22 25.61 -17.17
C PRO A 3 -50.84 24.51 -16.21
N LEU A 4 -50.51 23.32 -16.77
CA LEU A 4 -49.95 22.17 -16.04
C LEU A 4 -48.43 22.40 -15.89
N PHE A 5 -47.98 22.67 -14.67
CA PHE A 5 -46.56 22.74 -14.34
C PHE A 5 -46.05 21.31 -14.12
N ILE A 6 -45.25 20.77 -15.03
CA ILE A 6 -44.53 19.51 -14.87
C ILE A 6 -43.24 19.81 -14.10
N LEU A 7 -43.19 19.38 -12.83
CA LEU A 7 -41.99 19.46 -12.00
C LEU A 7 -41.04 18.32 -12.41
N LEU A 8 -40.00 18.64 -13.18
CA LEU A 8 -38.98 17.68 -13.57
C LEU A 8 -37.98 17.49 -12.39
N THR A 9 -38.15 16.45 -11.60
CA THR A 9 -37.22 16.08 -10.54
C THR A 9 -36.01 15.37 -11.16
N VAL A 10 -34.86 16.06 -11.22
CA VAL A 10 -33.57 15.48 -11.62
C VAL A 10 -32.98 14.73 -10.43
N PHE A 11 -33.02 13.42 -10.47
CA PHE A 11 -32.32 12.59 -9.49
C PHE A 11 -30.82 12.57 -9.84
N PHE A 12 -29.99 13.29 -9.08
CA PHE A 12 -28.55 13.10 -9.12
C PHE A 12 -28.22 11.79 -8.40
N ASN A 13 -27.94 10.73 -9.18
CA ASN A 13 -27.31 9.54 -8.64
C ASN A 13 -25.85 9.89 -8.26
N HIS A 14 -25.60 10.21 -7.00
CA HIS A 14 -24.27 10.22 -6.46
C HIS A 14 -23.90 8.74 -6.21
N ALA A 15 -23.11 8.17 -7.10
CA ALA A 15 -22.43 6.90 -6.80
C ALA A 15 -21.49 7.17 -5.63
N ALA A 16 -21.82 6.68 -4.45
CA ALA A 16 -20.92 6.69 -3.32
C ALA A 16 -19.73 5.78 -3.68
N ILE A 17 -18.52 6.32 -3.76
CA ILE A 17 -17.30 5.52 -3.90
C ILE A 17 -17.10 4.85 -2.54
N ALA A 18 -17.37 3.56 -2.46
CA ALA A 18 -17.14 2.80 -1.24
C ALA A 18 -15.63 2.54 -1.12
N GLN A 19 -15.03 3.04 -0.05
CA GLN A 19 -13.65 2.72 0.33
C GLN A 19 -13.66 1.53 1.28
N GLU A 20 -12.76 0.58 1.07
CA GLU A 20 -12.60 -0.60 1.91
C GLU A 20 -11.29 -0.52 2.69
N LEU A 21 -11.35 -0.82 4.00
CA LEU A 21 -10.18 -1.05 4.83
C LEU A 21 -9.92 -2.56 4.90
N ILE A 22 -8.74 -2.97 4.48
CA ILE A 22 -8.36 -4.38 4.33
C ILE A 22 -7.15 -4.67 5.20
N VAL A 23 -7.23 -5.74 6.01
CA VAL A 23 -6.09 -6.29 6.74
C VAL A 23 -5.37 -7.26 5.80
N LEU A 24 -4.17 -6.90 5.35
CA LEU A 24 -3.37 -7.68 4.40
C LEU A 24 -2.43 -8.68 5.09
N GLY A 25 -2.20 -8.51 6.37
CA GLY A 25 -1.38 -9.39 7.18
C GLY A 25 -1.34 -8.96 8.64
N THR A 26 -0.97 -9.90 9.52
CA THR A 26 -0.94 -9.71 10.98
C THR A 26 0.29 -10.32 11.65
N LEU A 27 1.20 -10.94 10.87
CA LEU A 27 2.43 -11.51 11.41
C LEU A 27 3.45 -10.41 11.72
N GLN A 28 4.37 -10.73 12.63
CA GLN A 28 5.53 -9.88 12.89
C GLN A 28 6.48 -9.81 11.67
N ASP A 29 7.38 -8.85 11.65
CA ASP A 29 8.24 -8.43 10.52
C ASP A 29 9.04 -9.57 9.86
N GLY A 30 9.43 -10.59 10.62
CA GLY A 30 10.17 -11.74 10.10
C GLY A 30 9.31 -12.79 9.42
N GLY A 31 7.98 -12.64 9.45
CA GLY A 31 7.05 -13.63 8.91
C GLY A 31 6.93 -14.90 9.77
N SER A 32 6.28 -15.94 9.21
CA SER A 32 6.18 -17.27 9.85
C SER A 32 6.19 -18.35 8.76
N PRO A 33 7.13 -19.31 8.81
CA PRO A 33 8.26 -19.37 9.75
C PRO A 33 9.31 -18.29 9.44
N HIS A 34 10.00 -17.78 10.46
CA HIS A 34 11.17 -16.95 10.23
C HIS A 34 12.47 -17.73 10.50
N MET A 35 13.60 -17.21 10.05
CA MET A 35 14.90 -17.88 10.13
C MET A 35 15.23 -18.30 11.57
N ASN A 36 15.64 -19.55 11.74
CA ASN A 36 16.03 -20.16 13.02
C ASN A 36 14.93 -20.20 14.09
N CYS A 37 13.67 -20.11 13.71
CA CYS A 37 12.56 -20.25 14.66
C CYS A 37 12.21 -21.74 14.87
N GLU A 38 12.43 -22.22 16.07
CA GLU A 38 12.11 -23.61 16.49
C GLU A 38 10.80 -23.70 17.32
N ARG A 39 10.07 -22.61 17.43
CA ARG A 39 8.81 -22.56 18.17
C ARG A 39 7.70 -23.32 17.44
N THR A 40 6.71 -23.79 18.18
CA THR A 40 5.56 -24.52 17.63
C THR A 40 4.83 -23.75 16.52
N CYS A 41 4.73 -22.41 16.63
CA CYS A 41 4.10 -21.56 15.61
C CYS A 41 4.90 -21.55 14.29
N CYS A 42 6.22 -21.77 14.33
CA CYS A 42 7.05 -21.85 13.14
C CYS A 42 7.11 -23.27 12.56
N ALA A 43 6.95 -24.29 13.41
CA ALA A 43 6.87 -25.68 12.97
C ALA A 43 5.57 -26.00 12.20
N HIS A 44 4.51 -25.26 12.50
CA HIS A 44 3.19 -25.41 11.89
C HIS A 44 2.67 -24.02 11.44
N PRO A 45 3.32 -23.37 10.44
CA PRO A 45 2.87 -22.10 9.95
C PRO A 45 1.47 -22.25 9.34
N LYS A 46 0.61 -21.28 9.61
CA LYS A 46 -0.70 -21.27 8.97
C LYS A 46 -0.57 -20.74 7.55
N GLU A 47 -1.30 -21.36 6.64
CA GLU A 47 -1.40 -20.88 5.27
C GLU A 47 -2.09 -19.52 5.21
N ASN A 48 -1.63 -18.66 4.31
CA ASN A 48 -2.20 -17.32 4.07
C ASN A 48 -2.09 -16.33 5.25
N GLU A 49 -1.13 -16.53 6.15
CA GLU A 49 -0.74 -15.51 7.13
C GLU A 49 0.47 -14.73 6.59
N PHE A 50 0.34 -13.41 6.50
CA PHE A 50 1.35 -12.51 5.94
C PHE A 50 1.79 -11.47 6.96
N VAL A 51 2.93 -10.85 6.72
CA VAL A 51 3.48 -9.78 7.55
C VAL A 51 2.51 -8.60 7.61
N ALA A 52 2.42 -7.99 8.79
CA ALA A 52 1.46 -6.95 9.12
C ALA A 52 1.46 -5.80 8.12
N SER A 53 0.34 -5.62 7.47
CA SER A 53 0.07 -4.50 6.55
C SER A 53 -1.43 -4.27 6.45
N LEU A 54 -1.81 -3.05 6.13
CA LEU A 54 -3.18 -2.63 5.87
C LEU A 54 -3.28 -2.03 4.47
N ALA A 55 -4.48 -2.03 3.91
CA ALA A 55 -4.79 -1.21 2.75
C ALA A 55 -6.11 -0.46 2.91
N VAL A 56 -6.17 0.71 2.31
CA VAL A 56 -7.41 1.43 2.02
C VAL A 56 -7.54 1.47 0.50
N ALA A 57 -8.60 0.91 -0.04
CA ALA A 57 -8.75 0.81 -1.49
C ALA A 57 -10.18 1.07 -1.95
N ASP A 58 -10.30 1.53 -3.19
CA ASP A 58 -11.55 1.67 -3.92
C ASP A 58 -11.33 1.27 -5.40
N SER A 59 -12.29 1.55 -6.27
CA SER A 59 -12.22 1.22 -7.70
C SER A 59 -11.15 2.00 -8.49
N SER A 60 -10.44 2.95 -7.87
CA SER A 60 -9.51 3.86 -8.54
C SER A 60 -8.09 3.86 -7.97
N LEU A 61 -7.93 3.60 -6.69
CA LEU A 61 -6.65 3.68 -5.97
C LEU A 61 -6.58 2.66 -4.83
N SER A 62 -5.43 2.04 -4.65
CA SER A 62 -5.08 1.26 -3.47
C SER A 62 -3.96 1.95 -2.71
N ILE A 63 -4.21 2.31 -1.45
CA ILE A 63 -3.21 2.84 -0.53
C ILE A 63 -2.80 1.71 0.39
N ILE A 64 -1.53 1.30 0.34
CA ILE A 64 -0.99 0.26 1.21
C ILE A 64 -0.13 0.87 2.32
N ILE A 65 -0.30 0.38 3.53
CA ILE A 65 0.48 0.78 4.70
C ILE A 65 1.56 -0.28 4.92
N ASP A 66 2.80 0.13 4.72
CA ASP A 66 4.03 -0.66 4.72
C ASP A 66 4.19 -1.63 3.54
N ALA A 67 5.41 -1.62 3.00
CA ALA A 67 5.84 -2.53 1.94
C ALA A 67 6.63 -3.69 2.56
N THR A 68 5.92 -4.73 2.96
CA THR A 68 6.44 -5.87 3.73
C THR A 68 7.21 -6.88 2.85
N PRO A 69 7.87 -7.89 3.42
CA PRO A 69 8.42 -9.01 2.64
C PRO A 69 7.36 -9.71 1.78
N ASP A 70 6.09 -9.69 2.18
CA ASP A 70 4.96 -10.29 1.46
C ASP A 70 4.28 -9.32 0.46
N PHE A 71 4.91 -8.18 0.19
CA PHE A 71 4.36 -7.08 -0.62
C PHE A 71 3.80 -7.53 -1.97
N VAL A 72 4.47 -8.48 -2.64
CA VAL A 72 4.03 -9.00 -3.95
C VAL A 72 2.68 -9.69 -3.85
N ILE A 73 2.49 -10.52 -2.81
CA ILE A 73 1.22 -11.24 -2.60
C ILE A 73 0.13 -10.24 -2.22
N GLN A 74 0.44 -9.32 -1.32
CA GLN A 74 -0.49 -8.29 -0.83
C GLN A 74 -0.96 -7.36 -1.96
N THR A 75 -0.06 -6.89 -2.81
CA THR A 75 -0.42 -6.03 -3.95
C THR A 75 -1.16 -6.78 -5.06
N ASN A 76 -0.79 -8.04 -5.32
CA ASN A 76 -1.51 -8.89 -6.27
C ASN A 76 -2.94 -9.18 -5.81
N TYR A 77 -3.16 -9.34 -4.51
CA TYR A 77 -4.51 -9.46 -3.94
C TYR A 77 -5.33 -8.20 -4.24
N LEU A 78 -4.79 -7.00 -3.93
CA LEU A 78 -5.47 -5.72 -4.18
C LEU A 78 -5.79 -5.54 -5.67
N ARG A 79 -4.82 -5.81 -6.55
CA ARG A 79 -5.03 -5.75 -7.99
C ARG A 79 -6.15 -6.65 -8.48
N LYS A 80 -6.22 -7.88 -7.96
CA LYS A 80 -7.27 -8.84 -8.32
C LYS A 80 -8.64 -8.40 -7.80
N GLN A 81 -8.69 -7.84 -6.59
CA GLN A 81 -9.94 -7.43 -5.93
C GLN A 81 -10.53 -6.16 -6.57
N PHE A 82 -9.69 -5.17 -6.90
CA PHE A 82 -10.14 -3.85 -7.35
C PHE A 82 -9.96 -3.60 -8.86
N GLY A 83 -9.27 -4.48 -9.57
CA GLY A 83 -9.18 -4.44 -11.04
C GLY A 83 -8.22 -3.39 -11.61
N HIS A 84 -7.35 -2.76 -10.78
CA HIS A 84 -6.39 -1.74 -11.21
C HIS A 84 -5.01 -1.93 -10.58
N ASN A 85 -4.00 -1.21 -11.09
CA ASN A 85 -2.63 -1.21 -10.60
C ASN A 85 -2.24 0.15 -9.94
N ASN A 86 -3.19 1.06 -9.76
CA ASN A 86 -2.91 2.35 -9.14
C ASN A 86 -2.60 2.14 -7.65
N LEU A 87 -1.39 2.50 -7.26
CA LEU A 87 -0.85 2.22 -5.94
C LEU A 87 -0.24 3.48 -5.33
N ALA A 88 -0.46 3.68 -4.04
CA ALA A 88 0.29 4.59 -3.20
C ALA A 88 0.75 3.83 -1.95
N ILE A 89 1.92 4.18 -1.40
CA ILE A 89 2.51 3.47 -0.26
C ILE A 89 2.77 4.46 0.86
N PHE A 90 2.38 4.10 2.09
CA PHE A 90 2.73 4.83 3.30
C PHE A 90 3.64 3.97 4.16
N LEU A 91 4.84 4.47 4.49
CA LEU A 91 5.76 3.79 5.39
C LEU A 91 5.62 4.34 6.79
N THR A 92 5.39 3.45 7.75
CA THR A 92 5.19 3.81 9.15
C THR A 92 6.52 4.08 9.85
N HIS A 93 7.51 3.21 9.66
CA HIS A 93 8.81 3.32 10.32
C HIS A 93 9.92 2.51 9.61
N ALA A 94 11.15 2.61 10.11
CA ALA A 94 12.35 2.08 9.44
C ALA A 94 12.78 0.68 9.92
N HIS A 95 11.88 -0.18 10.39
CA HIS A 95 12.18 -1.60 10.50
C HIS A 95 12.12 -2.25 9.11
N VAL A 96 13.08 -3.12 8.81
CA VAL A 96 13.26 -3.67 7.46
C VAL A 96 12.02 -4.40 6.94
N GLY A 97 11.24 -5.02 7.80
CA GLY A 97 9.98 -5.68 7.48
C GLY A 97 8.87 -4.74 6.98
N HIS A 98 9.03 -3.40 7.08
CA HIS A 98 8.03 -2.43 6.66
C HIS A 98 8.37 -1.70 5.36
N TYR A 99 9.58 -1.88 4.81
CA TYR A 99 10.00 -1.22 3.57
C TYR A 99 10.80 -2.11 2.60
N SER A 100 11.15 -3.34 2.99
CA SER A 100 11.92 -4.25 2.15
C SER A 100 11.19 -4.59 0.84
N GLY A 101 9.87 -4.66 0.87
CA GLY A 101 9.04 -4.96 -0.30
C GLY A 101 9.10 -3.91 -1.41
N LEU A 102 9.55 -2.68 -1.13
CA LEU A 102 9.74 -1.66 -2.16
C LEU A 102 10.64 -2.11 -3.31
N ILE A 103 11.58 -3.03 -3.05
CA ILE A 103 12.49 -3.55 -4.07
C ILE A 103 11.75 -4.17 -5.26
N HIS A 104 10.54 -4.69 -5.04
CA HIS A 104 9.72 -5.29 -6.10
C HIS A 104 9.10 -4.28 -7.07
N LEU A 105 9.23 -2.98 -6.79
CA LEU A 105 8.82 -1.91 -7.71
C LEU A 105 9.90 -1.61 -8.76
N GLY A 106 11.12 -2.11 -8.54
CA GLY A 106 12.27 -1.87 -9.41
C GLY A 106 12.16 -2.54 -10.77
N ARG A 107 13.11 -2.18 -11.64
CA ARG A 107 13.17 -2.60 -13.05
C ARG A 107 13.30 -4.12 -13.23
N GLU A 108 13.88 -4.83 -12.26
CA GLU A 108 14.06 -6.29 -12.30
C GLU A 108 12.75 -7.05 -12.00
N ALA A 109 11.71 -6.36 -11.50
CA ALA A 109 10.42 -6.93 -11.13
C ALA A 109 9.27 -6.20 -11.85
N ALA A 110 8.59 -5.28 -11.17
CA ALA A 110 7.41 -4.61 -11.72
C ALA A 110 7.74 -3.43 -12.67
N ASN A 111 8.95 -2.88 -12.58
CA ASN A 111 9.38 -1.70 -13.33
C ASN A 111 8.32 -0.58 -13.33
N THR A 112 7.84 -0.25 -12.16
CA THR A 112 6.78 0.74 -11.96
C THR A 112 7.23 2.15 -12.36
N GLN A 113 6.28 3.06 -12.51
CA GLN A 113 6.54 4.45 -12.86
C GLN A 113 5.95 5.37 -11.79
N LYS A 114 6.85 6.04 -11.06
CA LYS A 114 6.55 7.10 -10.08
C LYS A 114 5.47 6.74 -9.06
N VAL A 115 5.51 5.50 -8.54
CA VAL A 115 4.62 5.11 -7.45
C VAL A 115 4.90 6.02 -6.25
N PRO A 116 3.91 6.78 -5.74
CA PRO A 116 4.13 7.67 -4.61
C PRO A 116 4.38 6.88 -3.33
N VAL A 117 5.50 7.19 -2.66
CA VAL A 117 5.90 6.61 -1.38
C VAL A 117 5.93 7.71 -0.33
N TYR A 118 4.96 7.70 0.57
CA TYR A 118 4.82 8.66 1.65
C TYR A 118 5.51 8.17 2.91
N ALA A 119 6.35 8.99 3.49
CA ALA A 119 7.03 8.69 4.74
C ALA A 119 7.47 9.96 5.46
N MET A 120 7.82 9.85 6.74
CA MET A 120 8.45 10.94 7.48
C MET A 120 9.82 11.31 6.88
N ARG A 121 10.23 12.55 6.97
CA ARG A 121 11.46 13.09 6.37
C ARG A 121 12.72 12.24 6.60
N ARG A 122 12.90 11.68 7.81
CA ARG A 122 14.04 10.82 8.10
C ARG A 122 14.05 9.56 7.25
N MET A 123 12.89 8.94 7.05
CA MET A 123 12.74 7.76 6.19
C MET A 123 12.96 8.09 4.72
N ILE A 124 12.44 9.23 4.25
CA ILE A 124 12.71 9.71 2.88
C ILE A 124 14.21 9.91 2.66
N ASN A 125 14.92 10.56 3.59
CA ASN A 125 16.37 10.73 3.51
C ASN A 125 17.11 9.39 3.51
N PHE A 126 16.62 8.40 4.26
CA PHE A 126 17.18 7.06 4.24
C PHE A 126 17.04 6.41 2.85
N LEU A 127 15.87 6.45 2.24
CA LEU A 127 15.65 5.89 0.91
C LEU A 127 16.50 6.56 -0.16
N LEU A 128 16.65 7.89 -0.09
CA LEU A 128 17.45 8.67 -1.03
C LEU A 128 18.95 8.36 -0.98
N ASN A 129 19.47 7.95 0.18
CA ASN A 129 20.92 7.82 0.40
C ASN A 129 21.41 6.38 0.58
N ASN A 130 20.53 5.39 0.45
CA ASN A 130 20.89 3.99 0.66
C ASN A 130 20.40 3.09 -0.49
N GLY A 131 21.30 2.28 -1.03
CA GLY A 131 20.94 1.21 -1.93
C GLY A 131 20.18 0.06 -1.22
N PRO A 132 19.31 -0.65 -1.93
CA PRO A 132 18.97 -0.45 -3.35
C PRO A 132 17.85 0.58 -3.60
N TRP A 133 17.31 1.22 -2.56
CA TRP A 133 16.12 2.10 -2.65
C TRP A 133 16.40 3.39 -3.43
N ASN A 134 17.62 3.97 -3.31
CA ASN A 134 17.98 5.14 -4.11
C ASN A 134 17.90 4.85 -5.62
N GLN A 135 18.25 3.64 -6.06
CA GLN A 135 18.12 3.24 -7.47
C GLN A 135 16.65 3.28 -7.94
N LEU A 136 15.69 2.90 -7.08
CA LEU A 136 14.27 2.97 -7.42
C LEU A 136 13.83 4.41 -7.69
N ILE A 137 14.44 5.37 -6.99
CA ILE A 137 14.17 6.80 -7.16
C ILE A 137 14.85 7.34 -8.42
N GLU A 138 16.12 7.01 -8.63
CA GLU A 138 16.91 7.41 -9.80
C GLU A 138 16.32 6.90 -11.11
N LEU A 139 15.67 5.75 -11.08
CA LEU A 139 15.00 5.12 -12.24
C LEU A 139 13.52 5.50 -12.36
N ASP A 140 13.03 6.45 -11.56
CA ASP A 140 11.62 6.85 -11.53
C ASP A 140 10.63 5.70 -11.21
N ASN A 141 11.08 4.63 -10.58
CA ASN A 141 10.17 3.55 -10.17
C ASN A 141 9.25 4.00 -9.02
N ILE A 142 9.79 4.78 -8.07
CA ILE A 142 9.06 5.36 -6.96
C ILE A 142 9.27 6.88 -6.88
N GLU A 143 8.29 7.58 -6.31
CA GLU A 143 8.36 9.01 -6.03
C GLU A 143 8.23 9.25 -4.52
N PRO A 144 9.35 9.54 -3.80
CA PRO A 144 9.30 9.82 -2.38
C PRO A 144 8.59 11.12 -2.07
N ARG A 145 7.62 11.08 -1.16
CA ARG A 145 6.84 12.22 -0.69
C ARG A 145 6.88 12.35 0.82
N SER A 146 7.48 13.45 1.31
CA SER A 146 7.56 13.68 2.75
C SER A 146 6.21 14.08 3.31
N ILE A 147 5.76 13.36 4.34
CA ILE A 147 4.65 13.78 5.20
C ILE A 147 5.21 14.56 6.38
N GLN A 148 4.39 15.48 6.90
CA GLN A 148 4.68 16.25 8.09
C GLN A 148 3.59 15.99 9.11
N GLU A 149 3.96 16.00 10.37
CA GLU A 149 2.99 15.99 11.45
C GLU A 149 2.14 17.26 11.36
N SER A 150 0.86 17.10 11.04
CA SER A 150 -0.08 18.20 11.13
C SER A 150 -0.49 18.34 12.57
N LEU A 151 -0.37 19.55 13.13
CA LEU A 151 -0.98 19.85 14.39
C LEU A 151 -2.49 19.57 14.29
N PRO A 152 -3.09 18.92 15.28
CA PRO A 152 -4.53 18.73 15.28
C PRO A 152 -5.20 20.11 15.23
N ILE A 153 -6.14 20.24 14.32
CA ILE A 153 -6.99 21.42 14.17
C ILE A 153 -8.03 21.43 15.31
#